data_059eebc5122b9c27e60d10898971c68b
#
_entry.id   059eebc5122b9c27e60d10898971c68b
#
_cell.length_a   1.000
_cell.length_b   1.000
_cell.length_c   1.000
_cell.angle_alpha   90.00
_cell.angle_beta   90.00
_cell.angle_gamma   90.00
#
_symmetry.space_group_name_H-M   'P 1'
#
loop_
_entity.id
_entity.type
_entity.pdbx_description
1 polymer ?
#
loop_
_entity_poly.entity_id
_entity_poly.type
_entity_poly.pdbx_seq_one_letter_code
_entity_poly.pdbx_strand_id
1 'polypeptide(L)'
;SDIFAMDLRSRSTTRLTNSTSIDTSPSYSPDGSKVVFTSDRGGRAQIYVMGADGSGQTRISFGDGVYSTPVWSPRGDLIAFTKQTGGEFQIGVMKTDGSGERILSSGFQQEGPTWAPNGRVLMFFRDSAGGPKLVTVDLTGRNEQPIPTSNFASDPAWSPLLE
;
A
#
# COMPACT_ATOMS: atom_id res chain seq x y z
N SER A 1 -2.75 -6.74 16.66
CA SER A 1 -2.67 -7.54 15.42
C SER A 1 -1.22 -7.69 15.00
N ASP A 2 -0.86 -8.85 14.46
CA ASP A 2 0.50 -9.15 14.01
C ASP A 2 0.51 -9.69 12.59
N ILE A 3 1.68 -9.58 11.94
CA ILE A 3 1.95 -10.13 10.62
C ILE A 3 2.43 -11.58 10.76
N PHE A 4 1.84 -12.47 9.98
CA PHE A 4 2.24 -13.87 9.87
C PHE A 4 2.54 -14.19 8.40
N ALA A 5 3.55 -15.00 8.17
CA ALA A 5 3.82 -15.63 6.87
C ALA A 5 3.38 -17.11 6.93
N MET A 6 2.78 -17.60 5.84
CA MET A 6 2.43 -19.00 5.66
C MET A 6 3.16 -19.57 4.46
N ASP A 7 3.88 -20.66 4.65
CA ASP A 7 4.39 -21.46 3.54
C ASP A 7 3.23 -22.26 2.91
N LEU A 8 2.97 -22.01 1.63
CA LEU A 8 1.80 -22.59 0.95
C LEU A 8 1.93 -24.09 0.69
N ARG A 9 3.14 -24.66 0.71
CA ARG A 9 3.39 -26.08 0.51
C ARG A 9 3.21 -26.87 1.80
N SER A 10 3.89 -26.42 2.85
CA SER A 10 3.85 -27.08 4.17
C SER A 10 2.66 -26.64 5.03
N ARG A 11 2.05 -25.48 4.70
CA ARG A 11 1.02 -24.79 5.50
C ARG A 11 1.50 -24.36 6.89
N SER A 12 2.80 -24.36 7.12
CA SER A 12 3.37 -23.83 8.35
C SER A 12 3.29 -22.33 8.39
N THR A 13 3.00 -21.77 9.57
CA THR A 13 2.93 -20.32 9.80
C THR A 13 4.07 -19.87 10.69
N THR A 14 4.65 -18.71 10.34
CA THR A 14 5.68 -18.03 11.12
C THR A 14 5.17 -16.63 11.47
N ARG A 15 5.23 -16.26 12.74
CA ARG A 15 4.93 -14.89 13.18
C ARG A 15 6.12 -13.98 12.89
N LEU A 16 5.89 -12.91 12.14
CA LEU A 16 6.93 -11.97 11.72
C LEU A 16 7.01 -10.74 12.62
N THR A 17 5.89 -10.32 13.22
CA THR A 17 5.87 -9.23 14.20
C THR A 17 5.35 -9.72 15.55
N ASN A 18 5.86 -9.13 16.63
CA ASN A 18 5.49 -9.47 18.01
C ASN A 18 5.54 -8.20 18.86
N SER A 19 4.59 -7.32 18.65
CA SER A 19 4.47 -6.07 19.40
C SER A 19 3.08 -5.95 20.02
N THR A 20 2.89 -5.01 20.95
CA THR A 20 1.56 -4.66 21.48
C THR A 20 0.79 -3.77 20.51
N SER A 21 1.40 -3.40 19.40
CA SER A 21 0.87 -2.50 18.38
C SER A 21 -0.01 -3.23 17.37
N ILE A 22 -0.70 -2.46 16.54
CA ILE A 22 -1.48 -2.96 15.41
C ILE A 22 -0.56 -2.98 14.18
N ASP A 23 -0.15 -4.18 13.77
CA ASP A 23 0.63 -4.42 12.56
C ASP A 23 -0.28 -5.05 11.49
N THR A 24 -0.42 -4.38 10.32
CA THR A 24 -1.41 -4.75 9.28
C THR A 24 -0.90 -4.49 7.87
N SER A 25 -1.69 -4.90 6.88
CA SER A 25 -1.49 -4.58 5.45
C SER A 25 -0.09 -4.93 4.93
N PRO A 26 0.39 -6.18 5.10
CA PRO A 26 1.70 -6.56 4.60
C PRO A 26 1.71 -6.69 3.07
N SER A 27 2.83 -6.31 2.45
CA SER A 27 3.10 -6.54 1.03
C SER A 27 4.56 -6.95 0.85
N TYR A 28 4.80 -8.05 0.13
CA TYR A 28 6.15 -8.50 -0.21
C TYR A 28 6.79 -7.62 -1.28
N SER A 29 8.10 -7.46 -1.19
CA SER A 29 8.91 -7.00 -2.32
C SER A 29 8.87 -8.04 -3.46
N PRO A 30 9.02 -7.62 -4.73
CA PRO A 30 8.90 -8.55 -5.87
C PRO A 30 9.94 -9.66 -5.88
N ASP A 31 11.09 -9.47 -5.24
CA ASP A 31 12.12 -10.48 -5.03
C ASP A 31 11.87 -11.39 -3.81
N GLY A 32 10.81 -11.12 -3.05
CA GLY A 32 10.43 -11.86 -1.85
C GLY A 32 11.34 -11.66 -0.63
N SER A 33 12.33 -10.77 -0.70
CA SER A 33 13.32 -10.60 0.38
C SER A 33 12.85 -9.71 1.53
N LYS A 34 11.85 -8.86 1.29
CA LYS A 34 11.35 -7.88 2.27
C LYS A 34 9.83 -7.84 2.33
N VAL A 35 9.31 -7.30 3.42
CA VAL A 35 7.88 -7.01 3.63
C VAL A 35 7.74 -5.56 4.04
N VAL A 36 6.87 -4.80 3.37
CA VAL A 36 6.38 -3.51 3.82
C VAL A 36 5.06 -3.71 4.56
N PHE A 37 4.79 -2.95 5.61
CA PHE A 37 3.57 -3.08 6.41
C PHE A 37 3.24 -1.78 7.14
N THR A 38 2.02 -1.68 7.65
CA THR A 38 1.57 -0.59 8.50
C THR A 38 1.74 -0.97 9.98
N SER A 39 2.23 -0.04 10.81
CA SER A 39 2.31 -0.22 12.26
C SER A 39 2.04 1.09 13.00
N ASP A 40 1.29 1.03 14.10
CA ASP A 40 1.04 2.17 14.98
C ASP A 40 1.99 2.23 16.20
N ARG A 41 3.05 1.43 16.22
CA ARG A 41 4.03 1.34 17.33
C ARG A 41 4.71 2.67 17.68
N GLY A 42 4.67 3.65 16.80
CA GLY A 42 5.15 5.02 17.02
C GLY A 42 4.06 5.99 17.49
N GLY A 43 2.86 5.51 17.88
CA GLY A 43 1.73 6.29 18.33
C GLY A 43 0.71 6.63 17.25
N ARG A 44 1.12 6.67 15.98
CA ARG A 44 0.25 6.80 14.80
C ARG A 44 0.68 5.77 13.76
N ALA A 45 -0.28 5.27 12.98
CA ALA A 45 0.03 4.32 11.91
C ALA A 45 0.99 4.93 10.89
N GLN A 46 2.07 4.20 10.64
CA GLN A 46 3.18 4.57 9.75
C GLN A 46 3.60 3.34 8.95
N ILE A 47 4.40 3.57 7.91
CA ILE A 47 4.92 2.50 7.07
C ILE A 47 6.28 2.04 7.62
N TYR A 48 6.41 0.73 7.74
CA TYR A 48 7.61 0.02 8.15
C TYR A 48 8.03 -0.99 7.08
N VAL A 49 9.32 -1.28 7.03
CA VAL A 49 9.89 -2.35 6.21
C VAL A 49 10.67 -3.30 7.12
N MET A 50 10.62 -4.59 6.81
CA MET A 50 11.36 -5.65 7.49
C MET A 50 11.90 -6.67 6.48
N GLY A 51 12.82 -7.53 6.90
CA GLY A 51 13.18 -8.74 6.17
C GLY A 51 12.00 -9.70 6.07
N ALA A 52 11.99 -10.58 5.07
CA ALA A 52 10.94 -11.60 4.92
C ALA A 52 10.87 -12.58 6.09
N ASP A 53 11.92 -12.65 6.90
CA ASP A 53 12.00 -13.41 8.16
C ASP A 53 11.51 -12.64 9.40
N GLY A 54 11.05 -11.39 9.24
CA GLY A 54 10.63 -10.49 10.31
C GLY A 54 11.73 -9.65 10.94
N SER A 55 12.98 -9.78 10.49
CA SER A 55 14.13 -9.05 11.04
C SER A 55 14.19 -7.60 10.55
N GLY A 56 14.93 -6.74 11.28
CA GLY A 56 15.29 -5.40 10.83
C GLY A 56 14.11 -4.44 10.62
N GLN A 57 13.05 -4.55 11.43
CA GLN A 57 11.85 -3.72 11.32
C GLN A 57 12.17 -2.24 11.47
N THR A 58 12.05 -1.47 10.41
CA THR A 58 12.45 -0.06 10.34
C THR A 58 11.32 0.79 9.78
N ARG A 59 10.99 1.90 10.45
CA ARG A 59 10.04 2.90 9.96
C ARG A 59 10.63 3.66 8.78
N ILE A 60 9.84 3.86 7.74
CA ILE A 60 10.25 4.58 6.52
C ILE A 60 9.36 5.79 6.19
N SER A 61 8.20 5.99 6.84
CA SER A 61 7.38 7.19 6.66
C SER A 61 7.53 8.13 7.85
N PHE A 62 7.76 9.43 7.61
CA PHE A 62 8.02 10.44 8.65
C PHE A 62 7.21 11.73 8.48
N GLY A 63 6.36 11.80 7.44
CA GLY A 63 5.49 12.95 7.21
C GLY A 63 4.34 13.05 8.20
N ASP A 64 3.64 14.18 8.18
CA ASP A 64 2.44 14.39 8.97
C ASP A 64 1.30 13.48 8.50
N GLY A 65 0.47 13.04 9.47
CA GLY A 65 -0.71 12.22 9.19
C GLY A 65 -0.51 10.74 9.48
N VAL A 66 -1.47 9.96 9.01
CA VAL A 66 -1.56 8.51 9.17
C VAL A 66 -1.26 7.87 7.82
N TYR A 67 -0.40 6.87 7.81
CA TYR A 67 -0.06 6.10 6.60
C TYR A 67 -0.60 4.68 6.73
N SER A 68 -1.20 4.18 5.66
CA SER A 68 -1.81 2.84 5.63
C SER A 68 -1.72 2.18 4.25
N THR A 69 -2.09 0.92 4.19
CA THR A 69 -2.18 0.12 2.96
C THR A 69 -0.98 0.22 2.02
N PRO A 70 0.26 0.05 2.53
CA PRO A 70 1.43 0.11 1.66
C PRO A 70 1.48 -1.09 0.72
N VAL A 71 1.82 -0.86 -0.55
CA VAL A 71 1.98 -1.91 -1.55
C VAL A 71 3.28 -1.71 -2.33
N TRP A 72 4.10 -2.75 -2.38
CA TRP A 72 5.37 -2.72 -3.09
C TRP A 72 5.15 -2.72 -4.60
N SER A 73 5.86 -1.84 -5.31
CA SER A 73 5.87 -1.82 -6.77
C SER A 73 6.41 -3.13 -7.34
N PRO A 74 5.82 -3.70 -8.42
CA PRO A 74 6.37 -4.87 -9.10
C PRO A 74 7.76 -4.64 -9.68
N ARG A 75 8.20 -3.40 -9.79
CA ARG A 75 9.57 -3.02 -10.21
C ARG A 75 10.57 -3.00 -9.04
N GLY A 76 10.10 -3.08 -7.80
CA GLY A 76 10.94 -3.07 -6.60
C GLY A 76 11.47 -1.69 -6.19
N ASP A 77 11.13 -0.63 -6.89
CA ASP A 77 11.71 0.72 -6.74
C ASP A 77 10.88 1.67 -5.87
N LEU A 78 9.58 1.43 -5.78
CA LEU A 78 8.64 2.29 -5.07
C LEU A 78 7.71 1.51 -4.14
N ILE A 79 7.13 2.23 -3.19
CA ILE A 79 6.02 1.79 -2.34
C ILE A 79 4.87 2.78 -2.55
N ALA A 80 3.70 2.28 -2.95
CA ALA A 80 2.46 3.05 -2.96
C ALA A 80 1.80 2.98 -1.58
N PHE A 81 1.05 3.99 -1.19
CA PHE A 81 0.40 4.06 0.12
C PHE A 81 -0.84 4.95 0.09
N THR A 82 -1.69 4.75 1.10
CA THR A 82 -2.71 5.72 1.49
C THR A 82 -2.17 6.60 2.63
N LYS A 83 -2.38 7.92 2.54
CA LYS A 83 -2.06 8.88 3.60
C LYS A 83 -3.31 9.67 3.96
N GLN A 84 -3.59 9.77 5.25
CA GLN A 84 -4.66 10.62 5.77
C GLN A 84 -4.07 11.81 6.53
N THR A 85 -4.39 13.02 6.08
CA THR A 85 -3.96 14.26 6.71
C THR A 85 -4.98 15.37 6.45
N GLY A 86 -5.23 16.24 7.44
CA GLY A 86 -6.16 17.37 7.28
C GLY A 86 -7.60 17.00 6.92
N GLY A 87 -8.04 15.76 7.19
CA GLY A 87 -9.37 15.26 6.81
C GLY A 87 -9.46 14.73 5.38
N GLU A 88 -8.37 14.75 4.63
CA GLU A 88 -8.27 14.21 3.28
C GLU A 88 -7.52 12.88 3.26
N PHE A 89 -7.92 12.03 2.32
CA PHE A 89 -7.19 10.82 1.96
C PHE A 89 -6.40 11.06 0.68
N GLN A 90 -5.18 10.59 0.65
CA GLN A 90 -4.23 10.81 -0.42
C GLN A 90 -3.62 9.49 -0.85
N ILE A 91 -3.48 9.29 -2.16
CA ILE A 91 -2.70 8.19 -2.73
C ILE A 91 -1.34 8.75 -3.10
N GLY A 92 -0.30 8.14 -2.57
CA GLY A 92 1.07 8.57 -2.78
C GLY A 92 2.01 7.42 -3.10
N VAL A 93 3.23 7.79 -3.46
CA VAL A 93 4.36 6.89 -3.63
C VAL A 93 5.60 7.45 -2.95
N MET A 94 6.47 6.56 -2.48
CA MET A 94 7.79 6.89 -1.96
C MET A 94 8.80 5.83 -2.44
N LYS A 95 10.08 6.14 -2.36
CA LYS A 95 11.13 5.14 -2.53
C LYS A 95 11.12 4.13 -1.38
N THR A 96 11.76 3.01 -1.57
CA THR A 96 11.81 1.92 -0.58
C THR A 96 12.56 2.25 0.70
N ASP A 97 13.33 3.33 0.71
CA ASP A 97 13.97 3.93 1.89
C ASP A 97 13.12 5.03 2.56
N GLY A 98 11.93 5.31 2.03
CA GLY A 98 11.02 6.36 2.49
C GLY A 98 11.27 7.75 1.92
N SER A 99 12.34 7.95 1.16
CA SER A 99 12.64 9.23 0.54
C SER A 99 11.76 9.50 -0.70
N GLY A 100 11.69 10.76 -1.12
CA GLY A 100 11.03 11.13 -2.37
C GLY A 100 9.51 10.92 -2.34
N GLU A 101 8.87 11.09 -1.19
CA GLU A 101 7.41 11.04 -1.07
C GLU A 101 6.76 12.02 -2.06
N ARG A 102 5.77 11.52 -2.79
CA ARG A 102 4.94 12.31 -3.71
C ARG A 102 3.49 11.88 -3.61
N ILE A 103 2.60 12.84 -3.49
CA ILE A 103 1.16 12.62 -3.59
C ILE A 103 0.76 12.65 -5.07
N LEU A 104 0.04 11.63 -5.49
CA LEU A 104 -0.44 11.48 -6.87
C LEU A 104 -1.91 11.85 -7.01
N SER A 105 -2.69 11.63 -5.96
CA SER A 105 -4.13 11.92 -5.93
C SER A 105 -4.56 12.29 -4.51
N SER A 106 -5.51 13.23 -4.40
CA SER A 106 -6.12 13.65 -3.14
C SER A 106 -7.63 13.69 -3.27
N GLY A 107 -8.35 13.34 -2.19
CA GLY A 107 -9.80 13.34 -2.16
C GLY A 107 -10.35 13.11 -0.76
N PHE A 108 -11.67 13.24 -0.62
CA PHE A 108 -12.34 13.08 0.67
C PHE A 108 -12.19 11.66 1.24
N GLN A 109 -12.33 10.66 0.39
CA GLN A 109 -12.17 9.25 0.77
C GLN A 109 -11.66 8.46 -0.43
N GLN A 110 -10.40 8.03 -0.36
CA GLN A 110 -9.76 7.18 -1.36
C GLN A 110 -8.67 6.36 -0.71
N GLU A 111 -8.62 5.07 -1.00
CA GLU A 111 -7.73 4.12 -0.33
C GLU A 111 -7.38 2.93 -1.22
N GLY A 112 -6.48 2.09 -0.67
CA GLY A 112 -6.18 0.77 -1.20
C GLY A 112 -5.54 0.79 -2.57
N PRO A 113 -4.38 1.48 -2.73
CA PRO A 113 -3.68 1.48 -3.99
C PRO A 113 -3.18 0.08 -4.35
N THR A 114 -3.28 -0.28 -5.61
CA THR A 114 -2.67 -1.48 -6.20
C THR A 114 -1.95 -1.12 -7.48
N TRP A 115 -0.85 -1.82 -7.77
CA TRP A 115 -0.01 -1.55 -8.93
C TRP A 115 -0.47 -2.32 -10.16
N ALA A 116 -0.53 -1.64 -11.30
CA ALA A 116 -0.50 -2.34 -12.58
C ALA A 116 0.81 -3.12 -12.73
N PRO A 117 0.83 -4.29 -13.41
CA PRO A 117 2.01 -5.15 -13.52
C PRO A 117 3.25 -4.46 -14.12
N ASN A 118 3.05 -3.41 -14.91
CA ASN A 118 4.14 -2.61 -15.47
C ASN A 118 4.80 -1.63 -14.48
N GLY A 119 4.22 -1.47 -13.26
CA GLY A 119 4.72 -0.57 -12.22
C GLY A 119 4.63 0.92 -12.57
N ARG A 120 3.73 1.33 -13.47
CA ARG A 120 3.61 2.72 -13.94
C ARG A 120 2.27 3.37 -13.60
N VAL A 121 1.27 2.57 -13.25
CA VAL A 121 -0.09 2.99 -12.98
C VAL A 121 -0.54 2.39 -11.67
N LEU A 122 -1.21 3.17 -10.86
CA LEU A 122 -1.93 2.73 -9.67
C LEU A 122 -3.42 2.69 -9.95
N MET A 123 -4.12 1.76 -9.33
CA MET A 123 -5.55 1.74 -9.22
C MET A 123 -5.92 1.76 -7.75
N PHE A 124 -6.97 2.48 -7.40
CA PHE A 124 -7.49 2.61 -6.04
C PHE A 124 -9.00 2.83 -6.08
N PHE A 125 -9.68 2.70 -4.96
CA PHE A 125 -11.06 3.13 -4.91
C PHE A 125 -11.17 4.56 -4.38
N ARG A 126 -12.19 5.27 -4.85
CA ARG A 126 -12.59 6.58 -4.36
C ARG A 126 -14.07 6.58 -4.08
N ASP A 127 -14.46 7.00 -2.88
CA ASP A 127 -15.86 7.25 -2.58
C ASP A 127 -16.31 8.59 -3.18
N SER A 128 -17.54 8.61 -3.66
CA SER A 128 -18.17 9.77 -4.28
C SER A 128 -19.65 9.78 -3.95
N ALA A 129 -20.35 10.88 -4.27
CA ALA A 129 -21.80 10.99 -4.06
C ALA A 129 -22.62 9.86 -4.73
N GLY A 130 -22.03 9.13 -5.69
CA GLY A 130 -22.63 7.95 -6.34
C GLY A 130 -22.11 6.61 -5.83
N GLY A 131 -21.39 6.59 -4.66
CA GLY A 131 -20.75 5.42 -4.06
C GLY A 131 -19.32 5.18 -4.56
N PRO A 132 -18.65 4.16 -4.02
CA PRO A 132 -17.25 3.88 -4.32
C PRO A 132 -17.06 3.45 -5.79
N LYS A 133 -16.03 4.00 -6.43
CA LYS A 133 -15.60 3.74 -7.80
C LYS A 133 -14.12 3.49 -7.88
N LEU A 134 -13.70 2.74 -8.89
CA LEU A 134 -12.28 2.54 -9.18
C LEU A 134 -11.74 3.69 -10.02
N VAL A 135 -10.52 4.10 -9.68
CA VAL A 135 -9.80 5.18 -10.35
C VAL A 135 -8.38 4.72 -10.59
N THR A 136 -7.81 5.05 -11.75
CA THR A 136 -6.39 4.87 -12.03
C THR A 136 -5.68 6.21 -12.08
N VAL A 137 -4.40 6.21 -11.70
CA VAL A 137 -3.50 7.36 -11.83
C VAL A 137 -2.11 6.89 -12.24
N ASP A 138 -1.46 7.63 -13.12
CA ASP A 138 -0.06 7.37 -13.46
C ASP A 138 0.91 7.99 -12.44
N LEU A 139 2.19 7.66 -12.55
CA LEU A 139 3.23 8.17 -11.66
C LEU A 139 3.48 9.68 -11.77
N THR A 140 2.89 10.37 -12.75
CA THR A 140 2.97 11.84 -12.84
C THR A 140 1.90 12.52 -11.98
N GLY A 141 0.85 11.78 -11.59
CA GLY A 141 -0.32 12.33 -10.91
C GLY A 141 -1.24 13.17 -11.80
N ARG A 142 -0.99 13.22 -13.12
CA ARG A 142 -1.72 14.08 -14.07
C ARG A 142 -2.78 13.35 -14.86
N ASN A 143 -2.62 12.06 -15.06
CA ASN A 143 -3.52 11.22 -15.84
C ASN A 143 -4.35 10.35 -14.91
N GLU A 144 -5.34 10.95 -14.30
CA GLU A 144 -6.32 10.24 -13.48
C GLU A 144 -7.52 9.86 -14.34
N GLN A 145 -7.94 8.58 -14.31
CA GLN A 145 -9.04 8.06 -15.12
C GLN A 145 -9.98 7.21 -14.25
N PRO A 146 -11.28 7.49 -14.25
CA PRO A 146 -12.26 6.59 -13.65
C PRO A 146 -12.38 5.32 -14.48
N ILE A 147 -12.51 4.18 -13.81
CA ILE A 147 -12.82 2.91 -14.46
C ILE A 147 -14.34 2.70 -14.37
N PRO A 148 -15.04 2.57 -15.49
CA PRO A 148 -16.47 2.28 -15.50
C PRO A 148 -16.73 0.93 -14.84
N THR A 149 -17.58 0.91 -13.81
CA THR A 149 -18.10 -0.28 -13.16
C THR A 149 -19.62 -0.22 -13.15
N SER A 150 -20.28 -1.34 -13.37
CA SER A 150 -21.75 -1.40 -13.35
C SER A 150 -22.35 -1.17 -11.97
N ASN A 151 -21.59 -1.43 -10.92
CA ASN A 151 -21.96 -1.28 -9.52
C ASN A 151 -20.84 -0.58 -8.74
N PHE A 152 -21.04 -0.40 -7.42
CA PHE A 152 -20.00 0.05 -6.52
C PHE A 152 -18.83 -0.93 -6.55
N ALA A 153 -17.60 -0.39 -6.49
CA ALA A 153 -16.40 -1.19 -6.53
C ALA A 153 -15.33 -0.61 -5.57
N SER A 154 -14.71 -1.49 -4.78
CA SER A 154 -13.63 -1.20 -3.86
C SER A 154 -12.58 -2.30 -3.94
N ASP A 155 -11.48 -2.13 -3.22
CA ASP A 155 -10.42 -3.13 -3.02
C ASP A 155 -9.91 -3.76 -4.33
N PRO A 156 -9.45 -2.93 -5.28
CA PRO A 156 -9.01 -3.43 -6.58
C PRO A 156 -7.74 -4.28 -6.46
N ALA A 157 -7.62 -5.25 -7.34
CA ALA A 157 -6.39 -6.02 -7.55
C ALA A 157 -6.11 -6.18 -9.04
N TRP A 158 -4.85 -6.06 -9.43
CA TRP A 158 -4.40 -6.38 -10.78
C TRP A 158 -4.00 -7.86 -10.87
N SER A 159 -4.33 -8.51 -11.97
CA SER A 159 -3.73 -9.79 -12.29
C SER A 159 -2.29 -9.57 -12.83
N PRO A 160 -1.38 -10.53 -12.65
CA PRO A 160 -0.12 -10.52 -13.37
C PRO A 160 -0.36 -10.52 -14.88
N LEU A 161 0.64 -10.09 -15.66
CA LEU A 161 0.60 -10.27 -17.10
C LEU A 161 0.50 -11.77 -17.39
N LEU A 162 -0.47 -12.15 -18.22
CA LEU A 162 -0.50 -13.51 -18.77
C LEU A 162 0.61 -13.60 -19.82
N GLU A 163 1.49 -14.60 -19.69
CA GLU A 163 2.49 -14.95 -20.71
C GLU A 163 1.84 -15.59 -21.92
#